data_7db08f122791cf1ab67f6783f05f49ec
#
_entry.id   7db08f122791cf1ab67f6783f05f49ec
#
_cell.length_a   1.000
_cell.length_b   1.000
_cell.length_c   1.000
_cell.angle_alpha   90.00
_cell.angle_beta   90.00
_cell.angle_gamma   90.00
#
_symmetry.space_group_name_H-M   'P 1'
#
loop_
_entity.id
_entity.type
_entity.pdbx_description
1 polymer ?
#
loop_
_entity_poly.entity_id
_entity_poly.type
_entity_poly.pdbx_seq_one_letter_code
_entity_poly.pdbx_strand_id
1 'polypeptide(L)'
;MGRQRERSRPVRRDGEGMREAIRHIDSLERLKEWDAADLVNRANAIGNELSRRRMTTSQIRNFLDEVNRIHAETQGRGAEFDSSRVILLKPLLAYSAGHETNREKQEVLKSFANLFSAAADKVQDASNFKHFVDFTRAVVAYHRFYGGSNQ
;
A
#
# COMPACT_ATOMS: atom_id res chain seq x y z
N MET A 1 21.90 18.99 35.88
CA MET A 1 21.42 19.56 34.63
C MET A 1 21.08 18.48 33.65
N GLY A 2 19.82 18.16 33.59
CA GLY A 2 19.40 17.16 32.67
C GLY A 2 19.42 17.69 31.25
N ARG A 3 20.44 17.38 30.52
CA ARG A 3 20.23 17.25 29.10
C ARG A 3 19.19 16.17 28.98
N GLN A 4 17.96 16.58 28.75
CA GLN A 4 17.02 15.64 28.16
C GLN A 4 17.68 15.17 26.89
N ARG A 5 18.27 14.01 26.94
CA ARG A 5 18.54 13.27 25.71
C ARG A 5 17.21 13.16 25.01
N GLU A 6 17.04 13.91 23.93
CA GLU A 6 16.02 13.55 23.00
C GLU A 6 16.17 12.06 22.80
N ARG A 7 15.21 11.32 23.34
CA ARG A 7 15.14 9.91 23.04
C ARG A 7 14.89 9.86 21.54
N SER A 8 15.98 9.68 20.79
CA SER A 8 15.87 9.33 19.39
C SER A 8 14.82 8.23 19.32
N ARG A 9 13.74 8.51 18.61
CA ARG A 9 12.77 7.47 18.31
C ARG A 9 13.56 6.29 17.75
N PRO A 10 13.34 5.06 18.26
CA PRO A 10 14.02 3.92 17.69
C PRO A 10 13.82 3.93 16.19
N VAL A 11 14.91 3.83 15.45
CA VAL A 11 14.88 3.74 13.99
C VAL A 11 14.02 2.51 13.66
N ARG A 12 12.88 2.72 13.01
CA ARG A 12 12.05 1.61 12.58
C ARG A 12 12.84 0.75 11.62
N ARG A 13 12.78 -0.55 11.82
CA ARG A 13 13.36 -1.50 10.89
C ARG A 13 12.63 -1.38 9.55
N ASP A 14 13.38 -1.57 8.46
CA ASP A 14 12.82 -1.57 7.12
C ASP A 14 11.68 -2.59 7.02
N GLY A 15 10.57 -2.15 6.44
CA GLY A 15 9.39 -2.98 6.29
C GLY A 15 8.50 -3.07 7.53
N GLU A 16 8.88 -2.47 8.66
CA GLU A 16 8.10 -2.56 9.89
C GLU A 16 6.72 -1.92 9.75
N GLY A 17 6.65 -0.74 9.14
CA GLY A 17 5.37 -0.07 8.91
C GLY A 17 4.43 -0.89 8.04
N MET A 18 4.96 -1.52 7.00
CA MET A 18 4.18 -2.40 6.13
C MET A 18 3.76 -3.69 6.86
N ARG A 19 4.65 -4.28 7.66
CA ARG A 19 4.30 -5.47 8.45
C ARG A 19 3.22 -5.18 9.48
N GLU A 20 3.31 -4.03 10.15
CA GLU A 20 2.28 -3.61 11.11
C GLU A 20 0.94 -3.38 10.42
N ALA A 21 0.95 -2.76 9.24
CA ALA A 21 -0.25 -2.56 8.45
C ALA A 21 -0.87 -3.90 8.02
N ILE A 22 -0.04 -4.85 7.60
CA ILE A 22 -0.52 -6.21 7.26
C ILE A 22 -1.20 -6.86 8.47
N ARG A 23 -0.59 -6.79 9.64
CA ARG A 23 -1.19 -7.36 10.85
C ARG A 23 -2.54 -6.71 11.16
N HIS A 24 -2.63 -5.39 10.99
CA HIS A 24 -3.89 -4.69 11.20
C HIS A 24 -4.95 -5.12 10.18
N ILE A 25 -4.57 -5.17 8.90
CA ILE A 25 -5.47 -5.62 7.83
C ILE A 25 -5.95 -7.05 8.08
N ASP A 26 -5.06 -7.93 8.48
CA ASP A 26 -5.40 -9.33 8.77
C ASP A 26 -6.36 -9.45 9.95
N SER A 27 -6.37 -8.49 10.87
CA SER A 27 -7.30 -8.45 12.00
C SER A 27 -8.71 -8.01 11.60
N LEU A 28 -8.87 -7.39 10.43
CA LEU A 28 -10.18 -6.94 9.95
C LEU A 28 -10.90 -8.10 9.26
N GLU A 29 -12.20 -8.19 9.43
CA GLU A 29 -13.01 -9.11 8.61
C GLU A 29 -13.19 -8.54 7.21
N ARG A 30 -13.40 -7.24 7.11
CA ARG A 30 -13.63 -6.52 5.85
C ARG A 30 -12.82 -5.23 5.85
N LEU A 31 -12.30 -4.88 4.69
CA LEU A 31 -11.45 -3.70 4.57
C LEU A 31 -12.18 -2.41 4.93
N LYS A 32 -13.49 -2.35 4.70
CA LYS A 32 -14.30 -1.17 5.03
C LYS A 32 -14.36 -0.86 6.52
N GLU A 33 -14.00 -1.81 7.38
CA GLU A 33 -13.92 -1.60 8.82
C GLU A 33 -12.71 -0.78 9.25
N TRP A 34 -11.79 -0.54 8.33
CA TRP A 34 -10.58 0.22 8.62
C TRP A 34 -10.93 1.68 8.89
N ASP A 35 -10.64 2.15 10.10
CA ASP A 35 -10.86 3.52 10.49
C ASP A 35 -10.07 4.47 9.58
N ALA A 36 -10.72 5.52 9.09
CA ALA A 36 -10.11 6.45 8.12
C ALA A 36 -8.84 7.12 8.68
N ALA A 37 -8.85 7.53 9.94
CA ALA A 37 -7.69 8.17 10.55
C ALA A 37 -6.53 7.19 10.67
N ASP A 38 -6.78 5.95 11.06
CA ASP A 38 -5.75 4.92 11.14
C ASP A 38 -5.19 4.59 9.76
N LEU A 39 -6.06 4.45 8.75
CA LEU A 39 -5.66 4.21 7.37
C LEU A 39 -4.71 5.31 6.88
N VAL A 40 -5.05 6.56 7.09
CA VAL A 40 -4.24 7.70 6.68
C VAL A 40 -2.90 7.71 7.41
N ASN A 41 -2.90 7.49 8.72
CA ASN A 41 -1.67 7.46 9.50
C ASN A 41 -0.72 6.36 9.03
N ARG A 42 -1.25 5.18 8.73
CA ARG A 42 -0.44 4.07 8.22
C ARG A 42 0.04 4.33 6.80
N ALA A 43 -0.81 4.89 5.95
CA ALA A 43 -0.43 5.27 4.58
C ALA A 43 0.70 6.31 4.58
N ASN A 44 0.66 7.26 5.51
CA ASN A 44 1.71 8.27 5.69
C ASN A 44 3.05 7.60 6.01
N ALA A 45 3.09 6.72 7.01
CA ALA A 45 4.30 6.01 7.39
C ALA A 45 4.82 5.14 6.24
N ILE A 46 3.95 4.45 5.54
CA ILE A 46 4.30 3.58 4.41
C ILE A 46 4.85 4.41 3.26
N GLY A 47 4.19 5.49 2.89
CA GLY A 47 4.65 6.38 1.81
C GLY A 47 6.04 6.95 2.08
N ASN A 48 6.29 7.35 3.32
CA ASN A 48 7.61 7.80 3.75
C ASN A 48 8.67 6.71 3.59
N GLU A 49 8.37 5.50 4.06
CA GLU A 49 9.30 4.37 3.94
C GLU A 49 9.60 4.03 2.48
N LEU A 50 8.57 3.96 1.64
CA LEU A 50 8.73 3.64 0.21
C LEU A 50 9.61 4.68 -0.49
N SER A 51 9.42 5.96 -0.18
CA SER A 51 10.26 7.05 -0.71
C SER A 51 11.71 6.89 -0.25
N ARG A 52 11.91 6.67 1.04
CA ARG A 52 13.24 6.48 1.63
C ARG A 52 13.97 5.27 1.05
N ARG A 53 13.24 4.20 0.77
CA ARG A 53 13.79 2.96 0.21
C ARG A 53 13.84 2.96 -1.32
N ARG A 54 13.58 4.12 -1.92
CA ARG A 54 13.76 4.37 -3.36
C ARG A 54 12.83 3.59 -4.28
N MET A 55 11.64 3.24 -3.81
CA MET A 55 10.61 2.78 -4.72
C MET A 55 10.25 3.94 -5.66
N THR A 56 10.31 3.68 -6.97
CA THR A 56 10.15 4.76 -7.93
C THR A 56 8.69 5.16 -8.12
N THR A 57 8.49 6.42 -8.54
CA THR A 57 7.16 6.91 -8.89
C THR A 57 6.53 6.07 -10.00
N SER A 58 7.33 5.62 -10.98
CA SER A 58 6.83 4.78 -12.07
C SER A 58 6.29 3.44 -11.56
N GLN A 59 7.02 2.80 -10.64
CA GLN A 59 6.61 1.51 -10.09
C GLN A 59 5.28 1.61 -9.34
N ILE A 60 5.16 2.61 -8.48
CA ILE A 60 3.94 2.78 -7.70
C ILE A 60 2.76 3.27 -8.55
N ARG A 61 3.05 4.11 -9.54
CA ARG A 61 2.02 4.64 -10.45
C ARG A 61 1.41 3.53 -11.32
N ASN A 62 2.21 2.61 -11.81
CA ASN A 62 1.70 1.49 -12.60
C ASN A 62 0.65 0.69 -11.82
N PHE A 63 0.90 0.45 -10.56
CA PHE A 63 -0.07 -0.21 -9.70
C PHE A 63 -1.32 0.66 -9.49
N LEU A 64 -1.13 1.94 -9.18
CA LEU A 64 -2.24 2.88 -9.00
C LEU A 64 -3.12 2.96 -10.25
N ASP A 65 -2.50 3.04 -11.42
CA ASP A 65 -3.24 3.13 -12.69
C ASP A 65 -4.13 1.90 -12.89
N GLU A 66 -3.64 0.72 -12.56
CA GLU A 66 -4.43 -0.51 -12.65
C GLU A 66 -5.59 -0.51 -11.64
N VAL A 67 -5.35 -0.08 -10.41
CA VAL A 67 -6.39 0.05 -9.39
C VAL A 67 -7.46 1.04 -9.84
N ASN A 68 -7.05 2.19 -10.36
CA ASN A 68 -7.98 3.20 -10.87
C ASN A 68 -8.78 2.70 -12.06
N ARG A 69 -8.17 1.91 -12.93
CA ARG A 69 -8.86 1.31 -14.08
C ARG A 69 -9.96 0.36 -13.62
N ILE A 70 -9.66 -0.51 -12.68
CA ILE A 70 -10.66 -1.43 -12.10
C ILE A 70 -11.78 -0.61 -11.44
N HIS A 71 -11.43 0.43 -10.71
CA HIS A 71 -12.40 1.28 -10.05
C HIS A 71 -13.35 1.94 -11.05
N ALA A 72 -12.82 2.50 -12.14
CA ALA A 72 -13.61 3.12 -13.19
C ALA A 72 -14.55 2.12 -13.87
N GLU A 73 -14.09 0.91 -14.14
CA GLU A 73 -14.88 -0.14 -14.76
C GLU A 73 -15.97 -0.71 -13.86
N THR A 74 -15.76 -0.67 -12.54
CA THR A 74 -16.74 -1.19 -11.58
C THR A 74 -17.77 -0.15 -11.15
N GLN A 75 -17.49 1.13 -11.36
CA GLN A 75 -18.46 2.19 -11.04
C GLN A 75 -19.64 2.12 -12.03
N GLY A 76 -20.84 2.20 -11.49
CA GLY A 76 -22.05 2.20 -12.29
C GLY A 76 -22.60 0.83 -12.67
N ARG A 77 -21.96 -0.26 -12.23
CA ARG A 77 -22.43 -1.62 -12.50
C ARG A 77 -23.37 -2.19 -11.41
N GLY A 78 -23.83 -1.37 -10.47
CA GLY A 78 -24.73 -1.80 -9.42
C GLY A 78 -24.09 -2.81 -8.47
N ALA A 79 -24.84 -3.86 -8.12
CA ALA A 79 -24.43 -4.85 -7.14
C ALA A 79 -23.41 -5.88 -7.64
N GLU A 80 -23.09 -5.87 -8.94
CA GLU A 80 -22.20 -6.88 -9.52
C GLU A 80 -20.74 -6.45 -9.47
N PHE A 81 -20.14 -6.55 -8.29
CA PHE A 81 -18.71 -6.36 -8.13
C PHE A 81 -17.98 -7.69 -8.25
N ASP A 82 -17.03 -7.75 -9.17
CA ASP A 82 -16.21 -8.96 -9.36
C ASP A 82 -14.89 -8.83 -8.58
N SER A 83 -14.85 -9.45 -7.40
CA SER A 83 -13.66 -9.42 -6.53
C SER A 83 -12.45 -10.13 -7.15
N SER A 84 -12.65 -10.98 -8.15
CA SER A 84 -11.54 -11.66 -8.81
C SER A 84 -10.59 -10.68 -9.50
N ARG A 85 -11.08 -9.55 -9.95
CA ARG A 85 -10.23 -8.50 -10.55
C ARG A 85 -9.24 -7.93 -9.56
N VAL A 86 -9.63 -7.83 -8.30
CA VAL A 86 -8.75 -7.35 -7.22
C VAL A 86 -7.72 -8.43 -6.87
N ILE A 87 -8.13 -9.67 -6.81
CA ILE A 87 -7.22 -10.80 -6.58
C ILE A 87 -6.16 -10.89 -7.67
N LEU A 88 -6.52 -10.60 -8.91
CA LEU A 88 -5.57 -10.63 -10.04
C LEU A 88 -4.51 -9.52 -9.98
N LEU A 89 -4.66 -8.54 -9.09
CA LEU A 89 -3.57 -7.59 -8.81
C LEU A 89 -2.36 -8.27 -8.14
N LYS A 90 -2.57 -9.39 -7.46
CA LYS A 90 -1.49 -10.11 -6.79
C LYS A 90 -0.38 -10.58 -7.74
N PRO A 91 -0.70 -11.28 -8.85
CA PRO A 91 0.35 -11.64 -9.82
C PRO A 91 1.04 -10.43 -10.45
N LEU A 92 0.30 -9.34 -10.67
CA LEU A 92 0.89 -8.11 -11.20
C LEU A 92 1.97 -7.55 -10.25
N LEU A 93 1.65 -7.51 -8.96
CA LEU A 93 2.60 -7.07 -7.94
C LEU A 93 3.80 -8.02 -7.84
N ALA A 94 3.55 -9.32 -7.88
CA ALA A 94 4.61 -10.33 -7.82
C ALA A 94 5.54 -10.22 -9.04
N TYR A 95 4.99 -10.00 -10.22
CA TYR A 95 5.77 -9.80 -11.43
C TYR A 95 6.68 -8.58 -11.32
N SER A 96 6.14 -7.46 -10.85
CA SER A 96 6.91 -6.23 -10.67
C SER A 96 8.09 -6.44 -9.71
N ALA A 97 7.86 -7.14 -8.61
CA ALA A 97 8.90 -7.45 -7.63
C ALA A 97 9.94 -8.40 -8.22
N GLY A 98 9.50 -9.45 -8.92
CA GLY A 98 10.39 -10.44 -9.51
C GLY A 98 11.22 -9.90 -10.68
N HIS A 99 10.71 -8.89 -11.37
CA HIS A 99 11.40 -8.27 -12.50
C HIS A 99 12.52 -7.33 -12.07
N GLU A 100 12.47 -6.81 -10.85
CA GLU A 100 13.47 -5.90 -10.33
C GLU A 100 14.79 -6.60 -10.08
N THR A 101 15.88 -6.06 -10.63
CA THR A 101 17.22 -6.64 -10.53
C THR A 101 18.02 -6.13 -9.33
N ASN A 102 17.72 -4.92 -8.85
CA ASN A 102 18.36 -4.37 -7.66
C ASN A 102 17.76 -5.04 -6.42
N ARG A 103 18.61 -5.67 -5.60
CA ARG A 103 18.16 -6.47 -4.47
C ARG A 103 17.39 -5.66 -3.43
N GLU A 104 17.86 -4.47 -3.11
CA GLU A 104 17.20 -3.61 -2.12
C GLU A 104 15.84 -3.14 -2.62
N LYS A 105 15.76 -2.75 -3.87
CA LYS A 105 14.49 -2.37 -4.51
C LYS A 105 13.55 -3.56 -4.63
N GLN A 106 14.08 -4.73 -4.91
CA GLN A 106 13.28 -5.95 -4.97
C GLN A 106 12.65 -6.26 -3.62
N GLU A 107 13.38 -6.10 -2.52
CA GLU A 107 12.83 -6.33 -1.18
C GLU A 107 11.71 -5.37 -0.84
N VAL A 108 11.84 -4.08 -1.17
CA VAL A 108 10.76 -3.12 -0.92
C VAL A 108 9.53 -3.42 -1.78
N LEU A 109 9.74 -3.84 -3.03
CA LEU A 109 8.63 -4.24 -3.90
C LEU A 109 7.92 -5.50 -3.41
N LYS A 110 8.66 -6.45 -2.87
CA LYS A 110 8.07 -7.64 -2.25
C LYS A 110 7.24 -7.28 -1.03
N SER A 111 7.73 -6.38 -0.19
CA SER A 111 6.98 -5.90 0.97
C SER A 111 5.70 -5.17 0.54
N PHE A 112 5.80 -4.35 -0.48
CA PHE A 112 4.65 -3.66 -1.08
C PHE A 112 3.63 -4.66 -1.63
N ALA A 113 4.11 -5.67 -2.35
CA ALA A 113 3.26 -6.73 -2.89
C ALA A 113 2.53 -7.48 -1.77
N ASN A 114 3.22 -7.82 -0.71
CA ASN A 114 2.63 -8.52 0.45
C ASN A 114 1.56 -7.67 1.13
N LEU A 115 1.81 -6.37 1.27
CA LEU A 115 0.86 -5.43 1.87
C LEU A 115 -0.45 -5.38 1.06
N PHE A 116 -0.35 -5.15 -0.23
CA PHE A 116 -1.54 -5.03 -1.07
C PHE A 116 -2.21 -6.36 -1.35
N SER A 117 -1.48 -7.47 -1.30
CA SER A 117 -2.07 -8.81 -1.32
C SER A 117 -2.95 -9.06 -0.10
N ALA A 118 -2.48 -8.68 1.09
CA ALA A 118 -3.28 -8.78 2.32
C ALA A 118 -4.54 -7.93 2.23
N ALA A 119 -4.43 -6.71 1.71
CA ALA A 119 -5.58 -5.83 1.53
C ALA A 119 -6.57 -6.40 0.52
N ALA A 120 -6.08 -6.96 -0.58
CA ALA A 120 -6.93 -7.58 -1.61
C ALA A 120 -7.77 -8.72 -1.06
N ASP A 121 -7.22 -9.49 -0.12
CA ASP A 121 -7.94 -10.60 0.52
C ASP A 121 -9.16 -10.16 1.33
N LYS A 122 -9.23 -8.89 1.68
CA LYS A 122 -10.32 -8.31 2.47
C LYS A 122 -11.35 -7.55 1.63
N VAL A 123 -11.27 -7.67 0.31
CA VAL A 123 -12.19 -6.98 -0.61
C VAL A 123 -13.19 -7.99 -1.16
N GLN A 124 -14.37 -8.03 -0.54
CA GLN A 124 -15.46 -8.92 -0.95
C GLN A 124 -16.49 -8.21 -1.84
N ASP A 125 -16.61 -6.90 -1.73
CA ASP A 125 -17.62 -6.11 -2.43
C ASP A 125 -17.10 -4.72 -2.82
N ALA A 126 -17.94 -3.95 -3.50
CA ALA A 126 -17.59 -2.61 -3.98
C ALA A 126 -17.25 -1.64 -2.84
N SER A 127 -17.90 -1.76 -1.68
CA SER A 127 -17.62 -0.87 -0.55
C SER A 127 -16.24 -1.12 0.05
N ASN A 128 -15.82 -2.38 0.10
CA ASN A 128 -14.46 -2.74 0.51
C ASN A 128 -13.44 -2.28 -0.52
N PHE A 129 -13.77 -2.40 -1.81
CA PHE A 129 -12.87 -1.96 -2.86
C PHE A 129 -12.65 -0.45 -2.83
N LYS A 130 -13.66 0.32 -2.47
CA LYS A 130 -13.50 1.76 -2.28
C LYS A 130 -12.43 2.06 -1.24
N HIS A 131 -12.41 1.33 -0.14
CA HIS A 131 -11.37 1.49 0.90
C HIS A 131 -9.99 1.08 0.37
N PHE A 132 -9.93 0.03 -0.44
CA PHE A 132 -8.70 -0.38 -1.11
C PHE A 132 -8.17 0.74 -2.02
N VAL A 133 -9.04 1.36 -2.80
CA VAL A 133 -8.68 2.50 -3.67
C VAL A 133 -8.18 3.68 -2.82
N ASP A 134 -8.90 4.01 -1.76
CA ASP A 134 -8.53 5.12 -0.86
C ASP A 134 -7.15 4.87 -0.23
N PHE A 135 -6.90 3.65 0.22
CA PHE A 135 -5.61 3.29 0.80
C PHE A 135 -4.48 3.39 -0.23
N THR A 136 -4.70 2.85 -1.43
CA THR A 136 -3.73 2.94 -2.52
C THR A 136 -3.38 4.40 -2.84
N ARG A 137 -4.41 5.22 -3.00
CA ARG A 137 -4.23 6.66 -3.30
C ARG A 137 -3.50 7.39 -2.18
N ALA A 138 -3.80 7.06 -0.93
CA ALA A 138 -3.14 7.68 0.22
C ALA A 138 -1.65 7.31 0.25
N VAL A 139 -1.32 6.05 0.05
CA VAL A 139 0.08 5.60 -0.01
C VAL A 139 0.85 6.32 -1.12
N VAL A 140 0.25 6.40 -2.30
CA VAL A 140 0.89 7.09 -3.44
C VAL A 140 1.08 8.57 -3.15
N ALA A 141 0.08 9.22 -2.56
CA ALA A 141 0.15 10.65 -2.22
C ALA A 141 1.29 10.92 -1.24
N TYR A 142 1.44 10.10 -0.20
CA TYR A 142 2.52 10.29 0.76
C TYR A 142 3.89 9.89 0.22
N HIS A 143 3.97 8.88 -0.63
CA HIS A 143 5.21 8.59 -1.35
C HIS A 143 5.70 9.81 -2.10
N ARG A 144 4.80 10.49 -2.81
CA ARG A 144 5.14 11.70 -3.54
C ARG A 144 5.45 12.87 -2.61
N PHE A 145 4.68 13.03 -1.54
CA PHE A 145 4.89 14.08 -0.54
C PHE A 145 6.29 14.02 0.05
N TYR A 146 6.79 12.82 0.32
CA TYR A 146 8.14 12.63 0.87
C TYR A 146 9.23 12.61 -0.21
N GLY A 147 8.93 13.03 -1.41
CA GLY A 147 9.91 13.18 -2.48
C GLY A 147 10.18 11.91 -3.29
N GLY A 148 9.15 11.11 -3.51
CA GLY A 148 9.28 9.89 -4.30
C GLY A 148 10.02 10.12 -5.60
N SER A 149 11.05 9.27 -5.87
CA SER A 149 11.93 9.39 -7.01
C SER A 149 11.23 9.01 -8.31
N ASN A 150 11.55 9.72 -9.40
CA ASN A 150 11.09 9.38 -10.75
C ASN A 150 11.99 8.34 -11.44
N GLN A 151 13.01 7.86 -10.76
CA GLN A 151 13.98 6.92 -11.33
C GLN A 151 13.94 5.57 -10.66
#